data_bc16340b4df2fd5a5f810646310e90ff
#
_entry.id   bc16340b4df2fd5a5f810646310e90ff
#
_cell.length_a   1.000
_cell.length_b   1.000
_cell.length_c   1.000
_cell.angle_alpha   90.00
_cell.angle_beta   90.00
_cell.angle_gamma   90.00
#
_symmetry.space_group_name_H-M   'P 1'
#
loop_
_entity.id
_entity.type
_entity.pdbx_description
1 polymer ?
#
loop_
_entity_poly.entity_id
_entity_poly.type
_entity_poly.pdbx_seq_one_letter_code
_entity_poly.pdbx_strand_id
1 'polypeptide(L)'
;ARTTSRYGGSGLGLAICQELAMAMGGHIEVISRLGSGTRVVVDLPLRWVTSNATLDGEPTPADMAVEPQRILLVEDDPIIAEVIIGLLRSQGHSVVHAPHGLAALTEAADNTFDLALLDLDLPGLDGFALARQLRVFGYEMPLIAVTARSDEAAEPNAEEAGFDSFLRKPLTGDMLADTIAEALRGKR
;
A
#
# COMPACT_ATOMS: atom_id res chain seq x y z
N ALA A 1 -42.53 -4.55 -0.03
CA ALA A 1 -42.14 -3.25 -0.54
C ALA A 1 -40.70 -3.39 -1.06
N ARG A 2 -40.51 -3.30 -2.37
CA ARG A 2 -39.19 -3.36 -3.03
C ARG A 2 -38.46 -2.04 -2.78
N THR A 3 -37.45 -2.05 -1.95
CA THR A 3 -36.45 -0.99 -1.87
C THR A 3 -35.43 -1.22 -2.97
N THR A 4 -35.65 -0.63 -4.12
CA THR A 4 -34.66 -0.54 -5.20
C THR A 4 -33.49 0.29 -4.67
N SER A 5 -32.32 -0.32 -4.54
CA SER A 5 -31.13 0.32 -4.00
C SER A 5 -30.69 1.47 -4.93
N ARG A 6 -30.60 2.66 -4.37
CA ARG A 6 -30.01 3.85 -5.00
C ARG A 6 -28.47 3.76 -5.09
N TYR A 7 -27.88 2.69 -4.56
CA TYR A 7 -26.44 2.42 -4.52
C TYR A 7 -26.25 1.01 -5.06
N GLY A 8 -25.71 0.90 -6.27
CA GLY A 8 -25.49 -0.35 -6.97
C GLY A 8 -24.46 -1.22 -6.28
N GLY A 9 -24.92 -2.18 -5.48
CA GLY A 9 -24.10 -3.24 -4.91
C GLY A 9 -24.90 -4.54 -4.97
N SER A 10 -24.24 -5.66 -5.29
CA SER A 10 -24.84 -7.00 -5.39
C SER A 10 -25.40 -7.54 -4.06
N GLY A 11 -25.12 -6.86 -2.94
CA GLY A 11 -25.48 -7.30 -1.58
C GLY A 11 -24.68 -8.52 -1.09
N LEU A 12 -23.80 -9.07 -1.92
CA LEU A 12 -23.02 -10.28 -1.61
C LEU A 12 -21.81 -10.01 -0.74
N GLY A 13 -21.26 -8.78 -0.76
CA GLY A 13 -19.99 -8.47 -0.07
C GLY A 13 -20.04 -8.76 1.44
N LEU A 14 -21.08 -8.29 2.14
CA LEU A 14 -21.21 -8.53 3.58
C LEU A 14 -21.45 -10.00 3.91
N ALA A 15 -22.21 -10.71 3.09
CA ALA A 15 -22.44 -12.15 3.28
C ALA A 15 -21.13 -12.95 3.15
N ILE A 16 -20.31 -12.63 2.14
CA ILE A 16 -18.97 -13.23 1.96
C ILE A 16 -18.07 -12.92 3.15
N CYS A 17 -18.06 -11.66 3.62
CA CYS A 17 -17.28 -11.29 4.81
C CYS A 17 -17.73 -12.07 6.06
N GLN A 18 -19.04 -12.28 6.25
CA GLN A 18 -19.57 -13.08 7.38
C GLN A 18 -19.13 -14.55 7.28
N GLU A 19 -19.21 -15.16 6.09
CA GLU A 19 -18.75 -16.54 5.89
C GLU A 19 -17.25 -16.69 6.14
N LEU A 20 -16.44 -15.73 5.68
CA LEU A 20 -14.99 -15.71 5.93
C LEU A 20 -14.67 -15.57 7.42
N ALA A 21 -15.33 -14.64 8.13
CA ALA A 21 -15.12 -14.45 9.55
C ALA A 21 -15.49 -15.71 10.34
N MET A 22 -16.61 -16.37 10.00
CA MET A 22 -17.03 -17.63 10.61
C MET A 22 -16.04 -18.77 10.31
N ALA A 23 -15.54 -18.88 9.10
CA ALA A 23 -14.52 -19.87 8.71
C ALA A 23 -13.21 -19.67 9.49
N MET A 24 -12.90 -18.42 9.89
CA MET A 24 -11.75 -18.09 10.75
C MET A 24 -12.06 -18.23 12.26
N GLY A 25 -13.25 -18.69 12.63
CA GLY A 25 -13.67 -18.87 14.02
C GLY A 25 -14.14 -17.60 14.71
N GLY A 26 -14.36 -16.52 13.97
CA GLY A 26 -14.82 -15.23 14.45
C GLY A 26 -16.26 -14.90 14.02
N HIS A 27 -16.64 -13.63 14.12
CA HIS A 27 -17.96 -13.15 13.68
C HIS A 27 -17.93 -11.67 13.27
N ILE A 28 -18.96 -11.26 12.52
CA ILE A 28 -19.19 -9.85 12.15
C ILE A 28 -20.53 -9.40 12.69
N GLU A 29 -20.54 -8.27 13.38
CA GLU A 29 -21.73 -7.56 13.83
C GLU A 29 -21.91 -6.26 13.03
N VAL A 30 -23.13 -6.01 12.56
CA VAL A 30 -23.46 -4.78 11.82
C VAL A 30 -24.58 -4.04 12.54
N ILE A 31 -24.29 -2.83 12.97
CA ILE A 31 -25.25 -1.92 13.61
C ILE A 31 -25.45 -0.72 12.70
N SER A 32 -26.64 -0.57 12.14
CA SER A 32 -26.95 0.54 11.22
C SER A 32 -28.19 1.30 11.68
N ARG A 33 -28.11 2.64 11.68
CA ARG A 33 -29.23 3.53 11.93
C ARG A 33 -29.34 4.56 10.82
N LEU A 34 -30.51 4.69 10.23
CA LEU A 34 -30.76 5.66 9.17
C LEU A 34 -30.47 7.08 9.69
N GLY A 35 -29.64 7.84 8.95
CA GLY A 35 -29.18 9.17 9.33
C GLY A 35 -28.04 9.24 10.35
N SER A 36 -27.64 8.11 10.96
CA SER A 36 -26.55 8.02 11.94
C SER A 36 -25.35 7.21 11.45
N GLY A 37 -25.47 6.57 10.29
CA GLY A 37 -24.40 5.74 9.71
C GLY A 37 -24.49 4.27 10.09
N THR A 38 -23.41 3.54 9.75
CA THR A 38 -23.27 2.10 9.97
C THR A 38 -21.98 1.82 10.73
N ARG A 39 -22.05 1.00 11.77
CA ARG A 39 -20.90 0.46 12.49
C ARG A 39 -20.79 -1.02 12.17
N VAL A 40 -19.62 -1.45 11.74
CA VAL A 40 -19.28 -2.84 11.50
C VAL A 40 -18.20 -3.24 12.53
N VAL A 41 -18.45 -4.30 13.28
CA VAL A 41 -17.50 -4.87 14.23
C VAL A 41 -17.10 -6.24 13.71
N VAL A 42 -15.82 -6.48 13.55
CA VAL A 42 -15.26 -7.79 13.16
C VAL A 42 -14.46 -8.31 14.33
N ASP A 43 -14.83 -9.49 14.82
CA ASP A 43 -14.15 -10.19 15.90
C ASP A 43 -13.53 -11.47 15.36
N LEU A 44 -12.20 -11.59 15.45
CA LEU A 44 -11.44 -12.72 14.94
C LEU A 44 -10.48 -13.24 16.03
N PRO A 45 -10.46 -14.58 16.31
CA PRO A 45 -9.53 -15.19 17.26
C PRO A 45 -8.13 -15.30 16.64
N LEU A 46 -7.47 -14.17 16.42
CA LEU A 46 -6.12 -14.14 15.87
C LEU A 46 -5.09 -14.43 16.97
N ARG A 47 -4.15 -15.34 16.70
CA ARG A 47 -3.01 -15.52 17.59
C ARG A 47 -2.03 -14.36 17.38
N TRP A 48 -1.59 -13.76 18.49
CA TRP A 48 -0.43 -12.88 18.45
C TRP A 48 0.79 -13.71 18.03
N VAL A 49 1.32 -13.45 16.86
CA VAL A 49 2.66 -13.90 16.49
C VAL A 49 3.59 -12.77 16.92
N THR A 50 4.20 -12.91 18.09
CA THR A 50 5.39 -12.11 18.39
C THR A 50 6.44 -12.57 17.40
N SER A 51 6.92 -11.67 16.56
CA SER A 51 8.00 -11.89 15.59
C SER A 51 9.35 -12.16 16.27
N ASN A 52 9.35 -12.84 17.43
CA ASN A 52 10.51 -13.35 18.15
C ASN A 52 10.46 -14.88 18.14
N ALA A 53 10.18 -15.50 17.01
CA ALA A 53 10.65 -16.85 16.78
C ALA A 53 12.13 -16.76 16.41
N THR A 54 12.98 -16.61 17.42
CA THR A 54 14.34 -17.15 17.35
C THR A 54 14.20 -18.66 17.13
N LEU A 55 14.09 -19.06 15.87
CA LEU A 55 14.60 -20.34 15.47
C LEU A 55 16.12 -20.20 15.62
N ASP A 56 16.71 -21.12 16.40
CA ASP A 56 18.16 -21.24 16.56
C ASP A 56 18.83 -21.35 15.18
N GLY A 57 19.13 -20.22 14.59
CA GLY A 57 19.85 -20.02 13.35
C GLY A 57 20.49 -18.66 13.44
N GLU A 58 21.78 -18.58 13.11
CA GLU A 58 22.52 -17.32 13.04
C GLU A 58 21.67 -16.27 12.29
N PRO A 59 21.66 -14.98 12.72
CA PRO A 59 20.91 -13.94 12.05
C PRO A 59 21.30 -13.91 10.57
N THR A 60 20.35 -14.27 9.72
CA THR A 60 20.54 -14.11 8.29
C THR A 60 20.63 -12.61 8.00
N PRO A 61 21.34 -12.17 6.94
CA PRO A 61 21.46 -10.76 6.58
C PRO A 61 20.11 -10.02 6.36
N ALA A 62 18.98 -10.73 6.37
CA ALA A 62 17.63 -10.18 6.33
C ALA A 62 17.16 -9.56 7.65
N ASP A 63 17.84 -9.82 8.78
CA ASP A 63 17.59 -9.17 10.07
C ASP A 63 18.27 -7.79 10.22
N MET A 64 18.89 -7.28 9.16
CA MET A 64 19.38 -5.91 9.12
C MET A 64 18.17 -4.99 8.91
N ALA A 65 17.64 -4.47 10.00
CA ALA A 65 16.66 -3.40 9.97
C ALA A 65 17.13 -2.34 8.95
N VAL A 66 16.31 -2.13 7.91
CA VAL A 66 16.58 -1.07 6.93
C VAL A 66 16.63 0.24 7.73
N GLU A 67 17.69 1.02 7.57
CA GLU A 67 17.78 2.32 8.24
C GLU A 67 16.52 3.16 7.94
N PRO A 68 16.06 3.99 8.88
CA PRO A 68 14.91 4.86 8.67
C PRO A 68 15.03 5.65 7.37
N GLN A 69 14.07 5.51 6.48
CA GLN A 69 14.04 6.17 5.18
C GLN A 69 12.98 7.28 5.16
N ARG A 70 13.20 8.30 4.35
CA ARG A 70 12.20 9.32 4.03
C ARG A 70 11.51 8.96 2.72
N ILE A 71 10.24 8.60 2.79
CA ILE A 71 9.48 7.98 1.70
C ILE A 71 8.42 8.96 1.19
N LEU A 72 8.36 9.16 -0.13
CA LEU A 72 7.24 9.80 -0.80
C LEU A 72 6.20 8.73 -1.15
N LEU A 73 5.01 8.82 -0.58
CA LEU A 73 3.87 7.96 -0.93
C LEU A 73 2.89 8.75 -1.80
N VAL A 74 2.57 8.23 -2.99
CA VAL A 74 1.55 8.80 -3.89
C VAL A 74 0.40 7.82 -4.02
N GLU A 75 -0.75 8.17 -3.44
CA GLU A 75 -1.95 7.33 -3.36
C GLU A 75 -3.16 8.26 -3.25
N ASP A 76 -4.18 8.09 -4.08
CA ASP A 76 -5.35 8.96 -4.10
C ASP A 76 -6.47 8.51 -3.15
N ASP A 77 -6.52 7.22 -2.80
CA ASP A 77 -7.44 6.73 -1.78
C ASP A 77 -6.90 7.00 -0.37
N PRO A 78 -7.57 7.86 0.44
CA PRO A 78 -7.07 8.25 1.76
C PRO A 78 -7.05 7.08 2.75
N ILE A 79 -7.89 6.05 2.56
CA ILE A 79 -7.95 4.88 3.45
C ILE A 79 -6.75 3.98 3.16
N ILE A 80 -6.46 3.73 1.88
CA ILE A 80 -5.31 2.93 1.45
C ILE A 80 -4.01 3.66 1.86
N ALA A 81 -3.94 4.97 1.64
CA ALA A 81 -2.80 5.78 2.04
C ALA A 81 -2.52 5.67 3.55
N GLU A 82 -3.56 5.77 4.40
CA GLU A 82 -3.42 5.67 5.86
C GLU A 82 -2.88 4.29 6.28
N VAL A 83 -3.35 3.21 5.65
CA VAL A 83 -2.86 1.85 5.90
C VAL A 83 -1.38 1.73 5.55
N ILE A 84 -0.98 2.18 4.35
CA ILE A 84 0.43 2.11 3.89
C ILE A 84 1.32 2.97 4.80
N ILE A 85 0.88 4.18 5.15
CA ILE A 85 1.61 5.06 6.07
C ILE A 85 1.80 4.39 7.43
N GLY A 86 0.75 3.73 7.95
CA GLY A 86 0.82 2.99 9.20
C GLY A 86 1.85 1.87 9.17
N LEU A 87 1.87 1.07 8.09
CA LEU A 87 2.84 -0.01 7.90
C LEU A 87 4.28 0.53 7.82
N LEU A 88 4.52 1.57 7.01
CA LEU A 88 5.86 2.17 6.86
C LEU A 88 6.36 2.81 8.15
N ARG A 89 5.50 3.53 8.89
CA ARG A 89 5.85 4.13 10.18
C ARG A 89 6.14 3.09 11.25
N SER A 90 5.45 1.96 11.25
CA SER A 90 5.75 0.87 12.18
C SER A 90 7.13 0.25 11.98
N GLN A 91 7.70 0.41 10.78
CA GLN A 91 9.06 0.01 10.41
C GLN A 91 10.11 1.12 10.65
N GLY A 92 9.69 2.27 11.18
CA GLY A 92 10.58 3.38 11.52
C GLY A 92 10.79 4.40 10.41
N HIS A 93 10.13 4.25 9.26
CA HIS A 93 10.26 5.21 8.15
C HIS A 93 9.47 6.49 8.37
N SER A 94 9.94 7.61 7.80
CA SER A 94 9.18 8.85 7.69
C SER A 94 8.47 8.93 6.34
N VAL A 95 7.19 9.33 6.32
CA VAL A 95 6.36 9.30 5.11
C VAL A 95 5.75 10.67 4.86
N VAL A 96 5.93 11.18 3.64
CA VAL A 96 5.20 12.32 3.09
C VAL A 96 4.19 11.79 2.08
N HIS A 97 2.92 12.13 2.26
CA HIS A 97 1.83 11.68 1.41
C HIS A 97 1.42 12.75 0.41
N ALA A 98 1.36 12.37 -0.86
CA ALA A 98 0.83 13.17 -1.96
C ALA A 98 -0.43 12.48 -2.52
N PRO A 99 -1.60 13.14 -2.57
CA PRO A 99 -2.85 12.50 -2.99
C PRO A 99 -3.01 12.39 -4.53
N HIS A 100 -2.09 12.92 -5.31
CA HIS A 100 -2.09 12.84 -6.77
C HIS A 100 -0.73 13.24 -7.36
N GLY A 101 -0.49 12.92 -8.63
CA GLY A 101 0.81 13.11 -9.28
C GLY A 101 1.35 14.55 -9.25
N LEU A 102 0.50 15.58 -9.39
CA LEU A 102 0.97 16.96 -9.33
C LEU A 102 1.46 17.36 -7.94
N ALA A 103 0.77 16.92 -6.88
CA ALA A 103 1.24 17.12 -5.50
C ALA A 103 2.58 16.41 -5.27
N ALA A 104 2.76 15.20 -5.83
CA ALA A 104 3.99 14.46 -5.74
C ALA A 104 5.18 15.20 -6.39
N LEU A 105 4.97 15.82 -7.56
CA LEU A 105 5.99 16.63 -8.21
C LEU A 105 6.36 17.87 -7.37
N THR A 106 5.38 18.51 -6.73
CA THR A 106 5.64 19.65 -5.83
C THR A 106 6.45 19.21 -4.62
N GLU A 107 6.05 18.10 -3.98
CA GLU A 107 6.78 17.56 -2.83
C GLU A 107 8.22 17.16 -3.20
N ALA A 108 8.42 16.55 -4.37
CA ALA A 108 9.74 16.18 -4.86
C ALA A 108 10.63 17.40 -5.17
N ALA A 109 10.04 18.52 -5.59
CA ALA A 109 10.79 19.77 -5.83
C ALA A 109 11.24 20.44 -4.53
N ASP A 110 10.43 20.36 -3.48
CA ASP A 110 10.68 21.05 -2.22
C ASP A 110 11.44 20.20 -1.19
N ASN A 111 11.50 18.89 -1.40
CA ASN A 111 12.04 17.93 -0.45
C ASN A 111 12.93 16.88 -1.10
N THR A 112 13.80 16.26 -0.30
CA THR A 112 14.56 15.07 -0.71
C THR A 112 13.94 13.82 -0.12
N PHE A 113 13.91 12.75 -0.92
CA PHE A 113 13.39 11.44 -0.54
C PHE A 113 14.40 10.35 -0.86
N ASP A 114 14.44 9.32 -0.02
CA ASP A 114 15.29 8.16 -0.22
C ASP A 114 14.67 7.19 -1.25
N LEU A 115 13.33 7.15 -1.32
CA LEU A 115 12.56 6.39 -2.30
C LEU A 115 11.12 6.94 -2.44
N ALA A 116 10.41 6.52 -3.49
CA ALA A 116 9.00 6.82 -3.66
C ALA A 116 8.17 5.56 -3.97
N LEU A 117 6.99 5.47 -3.36
CA LEU A 117 5.93 4.50 -3.63
C LEU A 117 4.83 5.20 -4.43
N LEU A 118 4.57 4.76 -5.65
CA LEU A 118 3.61 5.41 -6.56
C LEU A 118 2.50 4.43 -6.94
N ASP A 119 1.25 4.77 -6.65
CA ASP A 119 0.13 4.06 -7.25
C ASP A 119 0.13 4.27 -8.77
N LEU A 120 -0.16 3.22 -9.52
CA LEU A 120 -0.27 3.29 -10.98
C LEU A 120 -1.61 3.88 -11.43
N ASP A 121 -2.67 3.72 -10.64
CA ASP A 121 -4.04 4.09 -11.00
C ASP A 121 -4.46 5.50 -10.52
N LEU A 122 -3.52 6.44 -10.47
CA LEU A 122 -3.78 7.82 -10.04
C LEU A 122 -4.67 8.59 -11.01
N PRO A 123 -5.57 9.45 -10.52
CA PRO A 123 -6.38 10.31 -11.37
C PRO A 123 -5.54 11.43 -12.00
N GLY A 124 -5.82 11.71 -13.27
CA GLY A 124 -5.16 12.79 -14.02
C GLY A 124 -3.79 12.41 -14.52
N LEU A 125 -2.74 12.60 -13.74
CA LEU A 125 -1.38 12.13 -14.04
C LEU A 125 -1.21 10.73 -13.44
N ASP A 126 -1.31 9.69 -14.28
CA ASP A 126 -1.14 8.31 -13.85
C ASP A 126 0.29 8.00 -13.36
N GLY A 127 0.45 6.89 -12.63
CA GLY A 127 1.73 6.55 -12.01
C GLY A 127 2.85 6.34 -13.03
N PHE A 128 2.57 5.81 -14.21
CA PHE A 128 3.59 5.65 -15.26
C PHE A 128 4.07 7.00 -15.81
N ALA A 129 3.13 7.92 -16.07
CA ALA A 129 3.47 9.27 -16.54
C ALA A 129 4.22 10.06 -15.46
N LEU A 130 3.82 9.90 -14.17
CA LEU A 130 4.51 10.51 -13.04
C LEU A 130 5.96 10.00 -12.93
N ALA A 131 6.18 8.68 -13.02
CA ALA A 131 7.51 8.09 -12.96
C ALA A 131 8.41 8.64 -14.08
N ARG A 132 7.93 8.63 -15.33
CA ARG A 132 8.66 9.22 -16.47
C ARG A 132 9.00 10.68 -16.22
N GLN A 133 8.07 11.46 -15.68
CA GLN A 133 8.29 12.88 -15.40
C GLN A 133 9.36 13.08 -14.32
N LEU A 134 9.34 12.29 -13.24
CA LEU A 134 10.38 12.32 -12.21
C LEU A 134 11.76 11.99 -12.82
N ARG A 135 11.86 10.98 -13.68
CA ARG A 135 13.11 10.63 -14.38
C ARG A 135 13.59 11.74 -15.30
N VAL A 136 12.69 12.37 -16.05
CA VAL A 136 13.02 13.54 -16.92
C VAL A 136 13.54 14.72 -16.09
N PHE A 137 13.02 14.94 -14.89
CA PHE A 137 13.52 15.98 -13.98
C PHE A 137 14.81 15.60 -13.25
N GLY A 138 15.36 14.41 -13.49
CA GLY A 138 16.63 13.97 -12.93
C GLY A 138 16.56 13.39 -11.53
N TYR A 139 15.36 13.01 -11.05
CA TYR A 139 15.25 12.30 -9.77
C TYR A 139 15.71 10.86 -9.93
N GLU A 140 16.77 10.51 -9.20
CA GLU A 140 17.38 9.17 -9.23
C GLU A 140 16.93 8.27 -8.10
N MET A 141 16.11 8.76 -7.15
CA MET A 141 15.59 7.94 -6.06
C MET A 141 14.86 6.69 -6.60
N PRO A 142 14.92 5.53 -5.92
CA PRO A 142 14.16 4.36 -6.28
C PRO A 142 12.66 4.66 -6.37
N LEU A 143 12.02 4.21 -7.46
CA LEU A 143 10.58 4.29 -7.65
C LEU A 143 10.00 2.89 -7.57
N ILE A 144 9.07 2.67 -6.64
CA ILE A 144 8.36 1.42 -6.46
C ILE A 144 6.92 1.62 -6.93
N ALA A 145 6.52 0.86 -7.94
CA ALA A 145 5.14 0.85 -8.42
C ALA A 145 4.26 0.07 -7.43
N VAL A 146 3.10 0.62 -7.09
CA VAL A 146 2.08 -0.04 -6.26
C VAL A 146 0.80 -0.10 -7.07
N THR A 147 0.14 -1.27 -7.17
CA THR A 147 -1.07 -1.39 -7.99
C THR A 147 -1.98 -2.53 -7.57
N ALA A 148 -3.28 -2.36 -7.85
CA ALA A 148 -4.26 -3.43 -7.79
C ALA A 148 -4.37 -4.22 -9.12
N ARG A 149 -3.67 -3.77 -10.19
CA ARG A 149 -3.74 -4.43 -11.51
C ARG A 149 -3.14 -5.82 -11.47
N SER A 150 -3.80 -6.74 -12.13
CA SER A 150 -3.38 -8.15 -12.29
C SER A 150 -2.96 -8.49 -13.71
N ASP A 151 -2.92 -7.50 -14.62
CA ASP A 151 -2.52 -7.70 -16.01
C ASP A 151 -1.01 -7.97 -16.12
N GLU A 152 -0.64 -8.90 -16.99
CA GLU A 152 0.74 -9.29 -17.21
C GLU A 152 1.60 -8.16 -17.83
N ALA A 153 0.96 -7.15 -18.39
CA ALA A 153 1.63 -6.01 -19.02
C ALA A 153 2.01 -4.90 -18.02
N ALA A 154 1.46 -4.90 -16.81
CA ALA A 154 1.68 -3.82 -15.84
C ALA A 154 3.15 -3.73 -15.40
N GLU A 155 3.79 -4.87 -15.14
CA GLU A 155 5.16 -4.94 -14.67
C GLU A 155 6.20 -4.53 -15.73
N PRO A 156 6.16 -5.06 -16.98
CA PRO A 156 7.03 -4.57 -18.07
C PRO A 156 6.85 -3.08 -18.37
N ASN A 157 5.61 -2.58 -18.33
CA ASN A 157 5.35 -1.15 -18.55
C ASN A 157 5.89 -0.28 -17.41
N ALA A 158 5.92 -0.79 -16.17
CA ALA A 158 6.53 -0.10 -15.04
C ALA A 158 8.05 0.02 -15.21
N GLU A 159 8.73 -1.05 -15.62
CA GLU A 159 10.16 -1.03 -15.89
C GLU A 159 10.49 -0.01 -17.00
N GLU A 160 9.73 0.00 -18.12
CA GLU A 160 9.90 0.97 -19.21
C GLU A 160 9.64 2.43 -18.75
N ALA A 161 8.74 2.63 -17.80
CA ALA A 161 8.47 3.95 -17.22
C ALA A 161 9.54 4.42 -16.22
N GLY A 162 10.51 3.57 -15.87
CA GLY A 162 11.61 3.88 -14.97
C GLY A 162 11.37 3.54 -13.50
N PHE A 163 10.45 2.62 -13.22
CA PHE A 163 10.35 2.02 -11.89
C PHE A 163 11.47 1.00 -11.66
N ASP A 164 11.92 0.91 -10.41
CA ASP A 164 12.99 -0.01 -9.99
C ASP A 164 12.40 -1.29 -9.38
N SER A 165 11.16 -1.26 -8.88
CA SER A 165 10.47 -2.39 -8.26
C SER A 165 8.95 -2.26 -8.40
N PHE A 166 8.25 -3.37 -8.15
CA PHE A 166 6.80 -3.48 -8.34
C PHE A 166 6.15 -4.22 -7.17
N LEU A 167 5.05 -3.68 -6.65
CA LEU A 167 4.26 -4.27 -5.56
C LEU A 167 2.79 -4.37 -5.94
N ARG A 168 2.17 -5.49 -5.63
CA ARG A 168 0.74 -5.72 -5.85
C ARG A 168 -0.04 -5.57 -4.55
N LYS A 169 -1.13 -4.81 -4.57
CA LYS A 169 -2.10 -4.71 -3.48
C LYS A 169 -2.87 -6.05 -3.34
N PRO A 170 -3.17 -6.55 -2.13
CA PRO A 170 -2.97 -5.92 -0.82
C PRO A 170 -1.51 -6.00 -0.32
N LEU A 171 -1.03 -4.93 0.31
CA LEU A 171 0.32 -4.85 0.84
C LEU A 171 0.39 -5.35 2.28
N THR A 172 1.49 -6.05 2.60
CA THR A 172 1.86 -6.40 3.98
C THR A 172 3.12 -5.66 4.41
N GLY A 173 3.38 -5.59 5.72
CA GLY A 173 4.61 -4.99 6.24
C GLY A 173 5.87 -5.67 5.70
N ASP A 174 5.89 -7.00 5.66
CA ASP A 174 7.02 -7.78 5.18
C ASP A 174 7.30 -7.52 3.69
N MET A 175 6.27 -7.50 2.84
CA MET A 175 6.42 -7.17 1.41
C MET A 175 7.02 -5.79 1.20
N LEU A 176 6.59 -4.78 1.98
CA LEU A 176 7.14 -3.43 1.93
C LEU A 176 8.61 -3.42 2.36
N ALA A 177 8.95 -4.06 3.49
CA ALA A 177 10.30 -4.12 4.01
C ALA A 177 11.28 -4.77 3.01
N ASP A 178 10.91 -5.93 2.45
CA ASP A 178 11.74 -6.67 1.50
C ASP A 178 11.98 -5.86 0.21
N THR A 179 10.91 -5.29 -0.35
CA THR A 179 11.00 -4.52 -1.60
C THR A 179 11.78 -3.21 -1.41
N ILE A 180 11.59 -2.51 -0.29
CA ILE A 180 12.36 -1.31 0.04
C ILE A 180 13.84 -1.65 0.18
N ALA A 181 14.18 -2.73 0.91
CA ALA A 181 15.56 -3.17 1.09
C ALA A 181 16.22 -3.55 -0.25
N GLU A 182 15.48 -4.18 -1.16
CA GLU A 182 15.96 -4.54 -2.51
C GLU A 182 16.19 -3.30 -3.37
N ALA A 183 15.23 -2.38 -3.43
CA ALA A 183 15.31 -1.16 -4.21
C ALA A 183 16.48 -0.26 -3.79
N LEU A 184 16.77 -0.19 -2.49
CA LEU A 184 17.91 0.57 -1.96
C LEU A 184 19.26 -0.10 -2.24
N ARG A 185 19.32 -1.44 -2.32
CA ARG A 185 20.56 -2.18 -2.65
C ARG A 185 20.96 -2.03 -4.11
N GLY A 186 20.00 -1.94 -5.03
CA GLY A 186 20.26 -1.83 -6.46
C GLY A 186 20.94 -0.54 -6.90
N LYS A 187 21.05 0.46 -6.01
CA LYS A 187 21.65 1.79 -6.27
C LYS A 187 23.00 2.06 -5.60
N ARG A 188 23.64 1.03 -5.04
CA ARG A 188 25.02 1.14 -4.49
C ARG A 188 26.07 0.81 -5.52
#